data_1f6ff642de44d87f12b925cee518e6a4
#
_entry.id   1f6ff642de44d87f12b925cee518e6a4
#
_cell.length_a   1.000
_cell.length_b   1.000
_cell.length_c   1.000
_cell.angle_alpha   90.00
_cell.angle_beta   90.00
_cell.angle_gamma   90.00
#
_symmetry.space_group_name_H-M   'P 1'
#
loop_
_entity.id
_entity.type
_entity.pdbx_description
1 polymer ?
#
loop_
_entity_poly.entity_id
_entity_poly.type
_entity_poly.pdbx_seq_one_letter_code
_entity_poly.pdbx_strand_id
1 'polypeptide(L)'
;MATHSESPTKALPFADRPVEKAPGHWVLARAGKTVLRPGGLALSTWALKRAVLPGADVVEFAPGLGVTAAAIIGVGPASYVGVERDPNAATRVDAIASGVGRCVNADAAETGLPDESADVVVGEAMLSMQGEKA
;
A
#
# COMPACT_ATOMS: atom_id res chain seq x y z
N MET A 1 0.33 -32.07 15.97
CA MET A 1 0.61 -31.33 14.73
C MET A 1 0.38 -29.85 15.01
N ALA A 2 1.44 -29.06 15.05
CA ALA A 2 1.31 -27.62 15.16
C ALA A 2 0.95 -27.09 13.77
N THR A 3 -0.29 -26.67 13.55
CA THR A 3 -0.64 -25.83 12.42
C THR A 3 -0.01 -24.47 12.67
N HIS A 4 1.06 -24.15 11.95
CA HIS A 4 1.56 -22.79 11.88
C HIS A 4 0.49 -21.95 11.17
N SER A 5 -0.41 -21.36 11.95
CA SER A 5 -1.23 -20.27 11.51
C SER A 5 -0.28 -19.10 11.28
N GLU A 6 0.14 -18.86 10.04
CA GLU A 6 0.82 -17.63 9.69
C GLU A 6 -0.06 -16.46 10.10
N SER A 7 0.51 -15.55 10.86
CA SER A 7 -0.17 -14.30 11.24
C SER A 7 -0.65 -13.62 9.96
N PRO A 8 -1.92 -13.15 9.88
CA PRO A 8 -2.48 -12.53 8.67
C PRO A 8 -1.64 -11.35 8.14
N THR A 9 -0.83 -10.73 9.01
CA THR A 9 0.08 -9.65 8.64
C THR A 9 1.29 -10.11 7.81
N LYS A 10 1.57 -11.42 7.76
CA LYS A 10 2.71 -12.00 7.02
C LYS A 10 2.33 -12.53 5.64
N ALA A 11 1.04 -12.75 5.36
CA ALA A 11 0.61 -13.26 4.07
C ALA A 11 0.95 -12.26 2.95
N LEU A 12 1.54 -12.77 1.87
CA LEU A 12 1.80 -11.97 0.68
C LEU A 12 0.55 -11.86 -0.19
N PRO A 13 0.38 -10.75 -0.93
CA PRO A 13 -0.68 -10.62 -1.92
C PRO A 13 -0.64 -11.76 -2.94
N PHE A 14 -1.81 -12.27 -3.34
CA PHE A 14 -1.94 -13.39 -4.27
C PHE A 14 -1.16 -14.66 -3.88
N ALA A 15 -0.92 -14.87 -2.58
CA ALA A 15 -0.16 -16.02 -2.07
C ALA A 15 -0.81 -17.38 -2.45
N ASP A 16 -2.11 -17.40 -2.60
CA ASP A 16 -2.94 -18.54 -2.99
C ASP A 16 -2.99 -18.82 -4.49
N ARG A 17 -2.47 -17.91 -5.32
CA ARG A 17 -2.48 -18.04 -6.78
C ARG A 17 -1.22 -18.72 -7.31
N PRO A 18 -1.34 -19.59 -8.36
CA PRO A 18 -0.18 -20.08 -9.09
C PRO A 18 0.65 -18.93 -9.66
N VAL A 19 1.97 -19.11 -9.71
CA VAL A 19 2.93 -18.07 -10.17
C VAL A 19 2.58 -17.54 -11.57
N GLU A 20 2.12 -18.43 -12.47
CA GLU A 20 1.76 -18.10 -13.85
C GLU A 20 0.54 -17.15 -13.95
N LYS A 21 -0.26 -17.08 -12.89
CA LYS A 21 -1.49 -16.26 -12.81
C LYS A 21 -1.34 -15.06 -11.88
N ALA A 22 -0.20 -14.91 -11.22
CA ALA A 22 0.08 -13.78 -10.36
C ALA A 22 0.64 -12.60 -11.18
N PRO A 23 0.26 -11.34 -10.87
CA PRO A 23 0.94 -10.18 -11.43
C PRO A 23 2.45 -10.22 -11.17
N GLY A 24 3.26 -9.78 -12.14
CA GLY A 24 4.71 -9.92 -12.10
C GLY A 24 5.37 -9.30 -10.85
N HIS A 25 4.87 -8.17 -10.35
CA HIS A 25 5.38 -7.55 -9.13
C HIS A 25 5.14 -8.41 -7.89
N TRP A 26 4.06 -9.20 -7.81
CA TRP A 26 3.83 -10.14 -6.71
C TRP A 26 4.69 -11.40 -6.80
N VAL A 27 5.07 -11.79 -8.03
CA VAL A 27 6.07 -12.86 -8.23
C VAL A 27 7.41 -12.40 -7.66
N LEU A 28 7.81 -11.15 -7.90
CA LEU A 28 9.02 -10.58 -7.32
C LEU A 28 8.95 -10.47 -5.79
N ALA A 29 7.77 -10.14 -5.23
CA ALA A 29 7.57 -10.13 -3.78
C ALA A 29 7.76 -11.53 -3.17
N ARG A 30 7.24 -12.57 -3.81
CA ARG A 30 7.47 -13.98 -3.40
C ARG A 30 8.93 -14.37 -3.44
N ALA A 31 9.71 -13.77 -4.36
CA ALA A 31 11.16 -13.95 -4.43
C ALA A 31 11.94 -13.09 -3.42
N GLY A 32 11.25 -12.44 -2.48
CA GLY A 32 11.87 -11.64 -1.40
C GLY A 32 12.11 -10.18 -1.73
N LYS A 33 11.68 -9.68 -2.88
CA LYS A 33 11.82 -8.27 -3.23
C LYS A 33 10.75 -7.44 -2.49
N THR A 34 11.17 -6.38 -1.81
CA THR A 34 10.29 -5.54 -0.98
C THR A 34 9.90 -4.22 -1.64
N VAL A 35 10.68 -3.74 -2.60
CA VAL A 35 10.39 -2.52 -3.37
C VAL A 35 10.10 -2.92 -4.81
N LEU A 36 8.84 -2.77 -5.24
CA LEU A 36 8.29 -3.40 -6.43
C LEU A 36 7.98 -2.41 -7.56
N ARG A 37 8.57 -1.23 -7.55
CA ARG A 37 8.29 -0.14 -8.48
C ARG A 37 9.53 0.44 -9.13
N PRO A 38 9.42 1.05 -10.33
CA PRO A 38 10.51 1.79 -10.96
C PRO A 38 11.04 2.90 -10.07
N GLY A 39 12.36 3.13 -10.05
CA GLY A 39 13.02 4.12 -9.21
C GLY A 39 13.27 3.67 -7.77
N GLY A 40 12.61 2.60 -7.34
CA GLY A 40 12.82 1.99 -6.03
C GLY A 40 12.59 2.94 -4.86
N LEU A 41 13.22 2.62 -3.72
CA LEU A 41 13.10 3.40 -2.50
C LEU A 41 13.69 4.81 -2.61
N ALA A 42 14.71 5.00 -3.42
CA ALA A 42 15.34 6.31 -3.62
C ALA A 42 14.37 7.34 -4.21
N LEU A 43 13.60 6.94 -5.23
CA LEU A 43 12.58 7.81 -5.84
C LEU A 43 11.43 8.10 -4.87
N SER A 44 10.96 7.10 -4.13
CA SER A 44 9.93 7.30 -3.10
C SER A 44 10.40 8.28 -2.03
N THR A 45 11.59 8.11 -1.51
CA THR A 45 12.18 9.02 -0.51
C THR A 45 12.30 10.45 -1.06
N TRP A 46 12.72 10.60 -2.31
CA TRP A 46 12.80 11.88 -2.97
C TRP A 46 11.43 12.56 -3.07
N ALA A 47 10.39 11.83 -3.47
CA ALA A 47 9.02 12.34 -3.58
C ALA A 47 8.43 12.72 -2.22
N LEU A 48 8.55 11.84 -1.23
CA LEU A 48 8.02 12.07 0.12
C LEU A 48 8.67 13.28 0.82
N LYS A 49 9.95 13.54 0.57
CA LYS A 49 10.62 14.73 1.11
C LYS A 49 10.08 16.04 0.54
N ARG A 50 9.44 16.01 -0.63
CA ARG A 50 8.83 17.19 -1.26
C ARG A 50 7.37 17.36 -0.90
N ALA A 51 6.72 16.31 -0.46
CA ALA A 51 5.35 16.37 0.05
C ALA A 51 5.36 16.92 1.48
N VAL A 52 4.39 17.78 1.79
CA VAL A 52 4.22 18.31 3.15
C VAL A 52 3.38 17.33 3.94
N LEU A 53 4.01 16.27 4.45
CA LEU A 53 3.34 15.17 5.15
C LEU A 53 3.12 15.38 6.64
N PRO A 54 4.04 16.03 7.42
CA PRO A 54 3.82 16.23 8.85
C PRO A 54 2.53 17.02 9.10
N GLY A 55 1.63 16.45 9.93
CA GLY A 55 0.35 17.07 10.27
C GLY A 55 -0.72 17.07 9.17
N ALA A 56 -0.46 16.43 8.02
CA ALA A 56 -1.39 16.32 6.91
C ALA A 56 -2.29 15.07 7.04
N ASP A 57 -3.49 15.18 6.46
CA ASP A 57 -4.33 14.01 6.19
C ASP A 57 -3.87 13.37 4.87
N VAL A 58 -3.35 12.15 4.95
CA VAL A 58 -2.71 11.47 3.81
C VAL A 58 -3.52 10.27 3.36
N VAL A 59 -3.76 10.17 2.07
CA VAL A 59 -4.31 8.98 1.41
C VAL A 59 -3.23 8.39 0.50
N GLU A 60 -2.99 7.09 0.61
CA GLU A 60 -2.08 6.34 -0.27
C GLU A 60 -2.85 5.29 -1.07
N PHE A 61 -2.75 5.37 -2.40
CA PHE A 61 -3.31 4.36 -3.29
C PHE A 61 -2.31 3.23 -3.55
N ALA A 62 -2.81 2.01 -3.49
CA ALA A 62 -2.06 0.79 -3.76
C ALA A 62 -0.76 0.68 -2.95
N PRO A 63 -0.81 0.79 -1.61
CA PRO A 63 0.38 0.73 -0.75
C PRO A 63 1.13 -0.62 -0.81
N GLY A 64 0.52 -1.67 -1.31
CA GLY A 64 1.15 -2.96 -1.56
C GLY A 64 1.75 -3.59 -0.30
N LEU A 65 3.06 -3.75 -0.28
CA LEU A 65 3.77 -4.34 0.87
C LEU A 65 3.92 -3.38 2.06
N GLY A 66 3.57 -2.10 1.90
CA GLY A 66 3.53 -1.13 2.98
C GLY A 66 4.86 -0.44 3.29
N VAL A 67 5.87 -0.56 2.43
CA VAL A 67 7.17 0.10 2.63
C VAL A 67 7.02 1.63 2.63
N THR A 68 6.31 2.19 1.66
CA THR A 68 6.03 3.63 1.60
C THR A 68 5.06 4.05 2.71
N ALA A 69 4.03 3.23 3.01
CA ALA A 69 3.12 3.48 4.13
C ALA A 69 3.88 3.67 5.45
N ALA A 70 4.83 2.79 5.76
CA ALA A 70 5.66 2.89 6.96
C ALA A 70 6.49 4.19 6.97
N ALA A 71 7.03 4.60 5.83
CA ALA A 71 7.78 5.85 5.70
C ALA A 71 6.89 7.09 5.91
N ILE A 72 5.68 7.10 5.35
CA ILE A 72 4.69 8.18 5.55
C ILE A 72 4.33 8.30 7.02
N ILE A 73 3.98 7.18 7.67
CA ILE A 73 3.59 7.16 9.07
C ILE A 73 4.73 7.63 9.96
N GLY A 74 5.98 7.28 9.62
CA GLY A 74 7.17 7.68 10.36
C GLY A 74 7.44 9.18 10.40
N VAL A 75 6.89 9.98 9.49
CA VAL A 75 7.06 11.44 9.47
C VAL A 75 5.95 12.21 10.20
N GLY A 76 4.98 11.52 10.80
CA GLY A 76 3.95 12.12 11.66
C GLY A 76 2.82 12.84 10.93
N PRO A 77 2.11 12.20 10.01
CA PRO A 77 0.88 12.75 9.44
C PRO A 77 -0.20 12.87 10.52
N ALA A 78 -1.18 13.73 10.32
CA ALA A 78 -2.36 13.82 11.19
C ALA A 78 -3.22 12.56 11.08
N SER A 79 -3.38 12.04 9.85
CA SER A 79 -4.05 10.77 9.58
C SER A 79 -3.45 10.08 8.35
N TYR A 80 -3.65 8.77 8.26
CA TYR A 80 -3.29 7.96 7.10
C TYR A 80 -4.43 7.02 6.72
N VAL A 81 -4.77 6.98 5.44
CA VAL A 81 -5.67 5.97 4.88
C VAL A 81 -5.02 5.35 3.65
N GLY A 82 -4.74 4.07 3.70
CA GLY A 82 -4.39 3.27 2.54
C GLY A 82 -5.64 2.78 1.82
N VAL A 83 -5.61 2.74 0.50
CA VAL A 83 -6.65 2.14 -0.35
C VAL A 83 -5.99 1.03 -1.17
N GLU A 84 -6.29 -0.22 -0.83
CA GLU A 84 -5.64 -1.39 -1.43
C GLU A 84 -6.68 -2.44 -1.81
N ARG A 85 -6.66 -2.88 -3.06
CA ARG A 85 -7.64 -3.85 -3.56
C ARG A 85 -7.31 -5.30 -3.23
N ASP A 86 -6.04 -5.64 -3.01
CA ASP A 86 -5.67 -6.98 -2.55
C ASP A 86 -5.91 -7.12 -1.05
N PRO A 87 -6.73 -8.08 -0.60
CA PRO A 87 -7.11 -8.20 0.81
C PRO A 87 -5.93 -8.53 1.73
N ASN A 88 -4.95 -9.30 1.27
CA ASN A 88 -3.77 -9.62 2.08
C ASN A 88 -2.86 -8.41 2.25
N ALA A 89 -2.68 -7.63 1.18
CA ALA A 89 -1.94 -6.37 1.25
C ALA A 89 -2.66 -5.34 2.11
N ALA A 90 -3.98 -5.21 1.99
CA ALA A 90 -4.79 -4.31 2.81
C ALA A 90 -4.66 -4.63 4.31
N THR A 91 -4.75 -5.90 4.68
CA THR A 91 -4.55 -6.35 6.07
C THR A 91 -3.15 -6.03 6.60
N ARG A 92 -2.13 -6.22 5.77
CA ARG A 92 -0.75 -5.90 6.13
C ARG A 92 -0.57 -4.40 6.39
N VAL A 93 -1.08 -3.56 5.50
CA VAL A 93 -0.97 -2.10 5.62
C VAL A 93 -1.82 -1.57 6.76
N ASP A 94 -3.00 -2.14 7.00
CA ASP A 94 -3.84 -1.78 8.15
C ASP A 94 -3.10 -1.99 9.47
N ALA A 95 -2.37 -3.08 9.61
CA ALA A 95 -1.52 -3.34 10.76
C ALA A 95 -0.38 -2.32 10.91
N ILE A 96 0.26 -1.92 9.80
CA ILE A 96 1.30 -0.88 9.79
C ILE A 96 0.71 0.48 10.20
N ALA A 97 -0.49 0.80 9.75
CA ALA A 97 -1.16 2.07 10.01
C ALA A 97 -1.79 2.16 11.41
N SER A 98 -1.86 1.07 12.15
CA SER A 98 -2.50 1.01 13.47
C SER A 98 -2.02 2.13 14.40
N GLY A 99 -2.96 2.85 15.00
CA GLY A 99 -2.71 3.99 15.89
C GLY A 99 -2.64 5.36 15.19
N VAL A 100 -2.45 5.42 13.88
CA VAL A 100 -2.43 6.66 13.08
C VAL A 100 -3.56 6.68 12.05
N GLY A 101 -3.95 5.51 11.56
CA GLY A 101 -4.96 5.39 10.54
C GLY A 101 -5.33 3.95 10.25
N ARG A 102 -5.67 3.68 9.00
CA ARG A 102 -6.21 2.39 8.55
C ARG A 102 -5.86 2.13 7.08
N CYS A 103 -6.11 0.91 6.63
CA CYS A 103 -6.16 0.57 5.22
C CYS A 103 -7.52 -0.02 4.88
N VAL A 104 -8.18 0.53 3.86
CA VAL A 104 -9.44 0.01 3.34
C VAL A 104 -9.17 -0.94 2.19
N ASN A 105 -9.89 -2.06 2.16
CA ASN A 105 -9.84 -2.98 1.03
C ASN A 105 -10.86 -2.52 -0.02
N ALA A 106 -10.40 -1.73 -0.98
CA ALA A 106 -11.21 -1.12 -2.03
C ALA A 106 -10.40 -0.90 -3.31
N ASP A 107 -11.11 -0.68 -4.41
CA ASP A 107 -10.50 -0.21 -5.67
C ASP A 107 -10.26 1.31 -5.59
N ALA A 108 -9.20 1.78 -6.25
CA ALA A 108 -8.88 3.20 -6.31
C ALA A 108 -9.96 4.04 -7.04
N ALA A 109 -10.74 3.41 -7.93
CA ALA A 109 -11.85 4.06 -8.61
C ALA A 109 -13.11 4.16 -7.73
N GLU A 110 -13.20 3.40 -6.64
CA GLU A 110 -14.37 3.34 -5.75
C GLU A 110 -13.91 3.17 -4.30
N THR A 111 -13.33 4.22 -3.75
CA THR A 111 -12.66 4.17 -2.44
C THR A 111 -13.61 4.13 -1.25
N GLY A 112 -14.80 4.70 -1.37
CA GLY A 112 -15.74 4.92 -0.27
C GLY A 112 -15.30 6.00 0.73
N LEU A 113 -14.20 6.73 0.45
CA LEU A 113 -13.76 7.83 1.30
C LEU A 113 -14.61 9.08 1.08
N PRO A 114 -14.77 9.93 2.11
CA PRO A 114 -15.45 11.22 1.95
C PRO A 114 -14.72 12.13 0.94
N ASP A 115 -15.48 12.98 0.26
CA ASP A 115 -14.91 14.02 -0.58
C ASP A 115 -14.03 14.98 0.25
N GLU A 116 -13.00 15.53 -0.37
CA GLU A 116 -12.10 16.52 0.24
C GLU A 116 -11.49 16.07 1.58
N SER A 117 -11.27 14.76 1.75
CA SER A 117 -10.78 14.18 3.01
C SER A 117 -9.25 14.05 3.10
N ALA A 118 -8.50 14.48 2.08
CA ALA A 118 -7.05 14.37 2.06
C ALA A 118 -6.39 15.69 1.68
N ASP A 119 -5.31 16.02 2.39
CA ASP A 119 -4.40 17.12 2.03
C ASP A 119 -3.35 16.67 1.02
N VAL A 120 -2.92 15.41 1.14
CA VAL A 120 -1.91 14.79 0.27
C VAL A 120 -2.37 13.41 -0.17
N VAL A 121 -2.25 13.17 -1.46
CA VAL A 121 -2.51 11.86 -2.07
C VAL A 121 -1.22 11.32 -2.65
N VAL A 122 -0.88 10.07 -2.31
CA VAL A 122 0.31 9.36 -2.78
C VAL A 122 -0.13 8.16 -3.61
N GLY A 123 0.43 8.03 -4.82
CA GLY A 123 0.21 6.87 -5.67
C GLY A 123 1.48 6.56 -6.45
N GLU A 124 2.03 5.36 -6.27
CA GLU A 124 3.28 4.96 -6.90
C GLU A 124 3.07 3.77 -7.83
N ALA A 125 3.36 3.98 -9.14
CA ALA A 125 3.34 2.93 -10.18
C ALA A 125 2.03 2.13 -10.25
N MET A 126 0.89 2.75 -9.92
CA MET A 126 -0.41 2.05 -9.86
C MET A 126 -1.34 2.38 -11.02
N LEU A 127 -1.22 3.56 -11.64
CA LEU A 127 -2.14 3.99 -12.69
C LEU A 127 -2.09 3.11 -13.94
N SER A 128 -0.94 2.52 -14.25
CA SER A 128 -0.78 1.60 -15.38
C SER A 128 -1.60 0.31 -15.25
N MET A 129 -2.02 -0.02 -14.03
CA MET A 129 -2.79 -1.23 -13.69
C MET A 129 -4.29 -0.95 -13.52
N GLN A 130 -4.73 0.28 -13.72
CA GLN A 130 -6.15 0.63 -13.72
C GLN A 130 -6.78 0.27 -15.07
N GLY A 131 -8.00 -0.31 -15.05
CA GLY A 131 -8.71 -0.76 -16.25
C GLY A 131 -9.12 0.39 -17.17
N GLU A 132 -9.80 1.39 -16.64
CA GLU A 132 -10.12 2.63 -17.33
C GLU A 132 -9.33 3.77 -16.70
N LYS A 133 -8.68 4.54 -17.57
CA LYS A 133 -7.95 5.74 -17.18
C LYS A 133 -8.80 6.94 -17.51
N ALA A 134 -9.22 7.65 -16.50
CA ALA A 134 -9.90 8.94 -16.68
C ALA A 134 -8.96 9.96 -17.33
#